data_53062dc5481312d02605ef95f415d10d
#
_entry.id   53062dc5481312d02605ef95f415d10d
#
_cell.length_a   1.000
_cell.length_b   1.000
_cell.length_c   1.000
_cell.angle_alpha   90.00
_cell.angle_beta   90.00
_cell.angle_gamma   90.00
#
_symmetry.space_group_name_H-M   'P 1'
#
loop_
_entity.id
_entity.type
_entity.pdbx_description
1 polymer ?
#
loop_
_entity_poly.entity_id
_entity_poly.type
_entity_poly.pdbx_seq_one_letter_code
_entity_poly.pdbx_strand_id
1 'polypeptide(L)'
;MRLIADKDGWKRSLLRAGGYDFYHTYDYHQLAATPESRPVLFEFEGATATILLPLLINSGALGNTGFVDAGSVYGYAGPVCTSASPPTDDLVRFGRELREALLELGVISVFSRLHPLLENASLLRGCGLQLEAGKTVSINLLDPPEQQWRGFRDNHRRDIRKLRRAGVSCTASREPRDLDAFMRMYEATMTRRGAAAHYFFPREYFEQMVTAEDFDCRLFVCSQDGALLSGALFCIC
;
A
#
# COMPACT_ATOMS: atom_id res chain seq x y z
N MET A 1 -15.20 19.26 1.60
CA MET A 1 -14.07 18.37 1.18
C MET A 1 -12.83 19.21 0.92
N ARG A 2 -11.68 18.88 1.51
CA ARG A 2 -10.38 19.52 1.26
C ARG A 2 -9.50 18.57 0.43
N LEU A 3 -8.79 19.09 -0.55
CA LEU A 3 -7.86 18.34 -1.38
C LEU A 3 -6.43 18.72 -0.99
N ILE A 4 -5.61 17.75 -0.63
CA ILE A 4 -4.24 17.92 -0.16
C ILE A 4 -3.31 17.21 -1.16
N ALA A 5 -2.34 17.95 -1.70
CA ALA A 5 -1.37 17.45 -2.66
C ALA A 5 0.08 17.65 -2.21
N ASP A 6 0.30 18.30 -1.07
CA ASP A 6 1.64 18.52 -0.50
C ASP A 6 1.93 17.51 0.63
N LYS A 7 3.22 17.16 0.78
CA LYS A 7 3.70 16.15 1.74
C LYS A 7 3.36 16.51 3.19
N ASP A 8 3.57 17.76 3.57
CA ASP A 8 3.39 18.19 4.96
C ASP A 8 1.93 18.18 5.37
N GLY A 9 1.04 18.66 4.49
CA GLY A 9 -0.41 18.60 4.68
C GLY A 9 -0.90 17.17 4.80
N TRP A 10 -0.46 16.32 3.89
CA TRP A 10 -0.81 14.89 3.86
C TRP A 10 -0.39 14.18 5.16
N LYS A 11 0.87 14.33 5.55
CA LYS A 11 1.41 13.73 6.77
C LYS A 11 0.67 14.21 8.02
N ARG A 12 0.43 15.54 8.15
CA ARG A 12 -0.34 16.06 9.28
C ARG A 12 -1.75 15.47 9.37
N SER A 13 -2.41 15.26 8.23
CA SER A 13 -3.74 14.66 8.20
C SER A 13 -3.72 13.20 8.60
N LEU A 14 -2.78 12.40 8.06
CA LEU A 14 -2.64 10.99 8.41
C LEU A 14 -2.31 10.76 9.90
N LEU A 15 -1.45 11.59 10.48
CA LEU A 15 -1.10 11.47 11.91
C LEU A 15 -2.29 11.66 12.86
N ARG A 16 -3.40 12.26 12.38
CA ARG A 16 -4.65 12.37 13.16
C ARG A 16 -5.51 11.10 13.07
N ALA A 17 -5.30 10.26 12.05
CA ALA A 17 -6.06 9.02 11.89
C ALA A 17 -5.68 8.02 12.98
N GLY A 18 -6.65 7.24 13.46
CA GLY A 18 -6.46 6.24 14.50
C GLY A 18 -5.67 5.00 14.07
N GLY A 19 -5.42 4.85 12.78
CA GLY A 19 -4.61 3.78 12.19
C GLY A 19 -4.55 3.94 10.67
N TYR A 20 -3.36 3.76 10.14
CA TYR A 20 -3.12 3.72 8.69
C TYR A 20 -1.93 2.77 8.42
N ASP A 21 -1.70 2.44 7.16
CA ASP A 21 -0.57 1.62 6.71
C ASP A 21 0.25 2.43 5.70
N PHE A 22 1.46 1.99 5.37
CA PHE A 22 2.36 2.65 4.41
C PHE A 22 1.67 2.91 3.06
N TYR A 23 0.68 2.10 2.67
CA TYR A 23 -0.15 2.34 1.49
C TYR A 23 -0.90 3.69 1.49
N HIS A 24 -1.05 4.33 2.65
CA HIS A 24 -1.73 5.62 2.77
C HIS A 24 -0.77 6.81 2.73
N THR A 25 0.55 6.57 2.81
CA THR A 25 1.56 7.62 2.94
C THR A 25 1.77 8.39 1.63
N TYR A 26 2.26 9.63 1.77
CA TYR A 26 2.57 10.48 0.62
C TYR A 26 3.68 9.89 -0.24
N ASP A 27 4.79 9.44 0.37
CA ASP A 27 5.93 8.89 -0.35
C ASP A 27 5.53 7.67 -1.16
N TYR A 28 4.67 6.78 -0.62
CA TYR A 28 4.19 5.63 -1.38
C TYR A 28 3.30 6.02 -2.56
N HIS A 29 2.50 7.09 -2.43
CA HIS A 29 1.71 7.61 -3.54
C HIS A 29 2.57 8.30 -4.60
N GLN A 30 3.65 8.97 -4.20
CA GLN A 30 4.62 9.53 -5.14
C GLN A 30 5.37 8.47 -5.95
N LEU A 31 5.66 7.30 -5.35
CA LEU A 31 6.23 6.15 -6.06
C LEU A 31 5.35 5.65 -7.21
N ALA A 32 4.03 5.77 -7.06
CA ALA A 32 3.06 5.36 -8.06
C ALA A 32 2.67 6.48 -9.02
N ALA A 33 3.11 7.71 -8.78
CA ALA A 33 2.81 8.86 -9.63
C ALA A 33 3.53 8.75 -10.98
N THR A 34 2.87 9.21 -12.03
CA THR A 34 3.42 9.35 -13.39
C THR A 34 3.17 10.77 -13.89
N PRO A 35 3.74 11.20 -15.03
CA PRO A 35 3.39 12.49 -15.62
C PRO A 35 1.88 12.68 -15.87
N GLU A 36 1.14 11.58 -16.00
CA GLU A 36 -0.30 11.56 -16.29
C GLU A 36 -1.15 11.24 -15.06
N SER A 37 -0.52 10.94 -13.91
CA SER A 37 -1.23 10.66 -12.66
C SER A 37 -0.64 11.45 -11.50
N ARG A 38 -1.51 12.02 -10.68
CA ARG A 38 -1.08 12.80 -9.51
C ARG A 38 -1.76 12.30 -8.23
N PRO A 39 -1.05 12.18 -7.12
CA PRO A 39 -1.63 11.83 -5.83
C PRO A 39 -2.42 13.01 -5.25
N VAL A 40 -3.57 12.69 -4.68
CA VAL A 40 -4.44 13.63 -3.95
C VAL A 40 -5.02 12.92 -2.74
N LEU A 41 -4.90 13.53 -1.57
CA LEU A 41 -5.60 13.11 -0.37
C LEU A 41 -6.89 13.92 -0.24
N PHE A 42 -8.03 13.23 -0.29
CA PHE A 42 -9.35 13.80 0.00
C PHE A 42 -9.56 13.76 1.50
N GLU A 43 -9.72 14.91 2.12
CA GLU A 43 -9.99 15.06 3.54
C GLU A 43 -11.39 15.63 3.76
N PHE A 44 -12.21 14.87 4.45
CA PHE A 44 -13.54 15.27 4.90
C PHE A 44 -13.52 15.51 6.40
N GLU A 45 -13.97 16.66 6.86
CA GLU A 45 -14.16 16.97 8.26
C GLU A 45 -15.64 16.85 8.61
N GLY A 46 -15.99 15.82 9.39
CA GLY A 46 -17.31 15.60 9.95
C GLY A 46 -17.48 16.32 11.28
N ALA A 47 -18.60 16.05 11.96
CA ALA A 47 -18.89 16.65 13.27
C ALA A 47 -17.93 16.15 14.36
N THR A 48 -17.56 14.84 14.32
CA THR A 48 -16.74 14.18 15.34
C THR A 48 -15.63 13.31 14.75
N ALA A 49 -15.56 13.17 13.43
CA ALA A 49 -14.60 12.33 12.75
C ALA A 49 -14.08 12.97 11.48
N THR A 50 -12.83 12.76 11.16
CA THR A 50 -12.22 13.10 9.88
C THR A 50 -12.01 11.83 9.08
N ILE A 51 -12.42 11.83 7.80
CA ILE A 51 -12.20 10.72 6.87
C ILE A 51 -11.20 11.18 5.81
N LEU A 52 -10.20 10.34 5.57
CA LEU A 52 -9.12 10.57 4.62
C LEU A 52 -9.17 9.49 3.54
N LEU A 53 -9.15 9.87 2.27
CA LEU A 53 -9.11 8.95 1.14
C LEU A 53 -8.00 9.35 0.17
N PRO A 54 -6.89 8.62 0.14
CA PRO A 54 -5.82 8.87 -0.81
C PRO A 54 -6.13 8.22 -2.16
N LEU A 55 -5.98 8.96 -3.25
CA LEU A 55 -6.19 8.50 -4.63
C LEU A 55 -5.10 9.05 -5.56
N LEU A 56 -4.88 8.35 -6.66
CA LEU A 56 -4.19 8.84 -7.85
C LEU A 56 -5.25 9.31 -8.85
N ILE A 57 -5.14 10.55 -9.30
CA ILE A 57 -5.99 11.11 -10.35
C ILE A 57 -5.26 10.93 -11.69
N ASN A 58 -5.83 10.15 -12.61
CA ASN A 58 -5.19 9.71 -13.84
C ASN A 58 -5.77 10.44 -15.06
N SER A 59 -5.02 11.34 -15.66
CA SER A 59 -5.45 12.11 -16.83
C SER A 59 -5.24 11.40 -18.17
N GLY A 60 -4.37 10.38 -18.21
CA GLY A 60 -4.03 9.68 -19.45
C GLY A 60 -4.93 8.49 -19.80
N ALA A 61 -5.68 7.95 -18.83
CA ALA A 61 -6.39 6.68 -19.00
C ALA A 61 -7.54 6.72 -20.05
N LEU A 62 -8.14 7.88 -20.27
CA LEU A 62 -9.28 8.08 -21.17
C LEU A 62 -8.94 8.90 -22.42
N GLY A 63 -7.67 9.05 -22.73
CA GLY A 63 -7.21 9.82 -23.91
C GLY A 63 -7.64 11.29 -23.85
N ASN A 64 -7.93 11.87 -25.01
CA ASN A 64 -8.26 13.30 -25.14
C ASN A 64 -9.75 13.62 -24.87
N THR A 65 -10.44 12.85 -24.07
CA THR A 65 -11.89 13.08 -23.79
C THR A 65 -12.16 14.22 -22.81
N GLY A 66 -11.13 14.70 -22.11
CA GLY A 66 -11.26 15.68 -21.01
C GLY A 66 -11.76 15.08 -19.70
N PHE A 67 -12.10 13.78 -19.69
CA PHE A 67 -12.43 13.03 -18.49
C PHE A 67 -11.21 12.32 -17.94
N VAL A 68 -11.22 12.08 -16.62
CA VAL A 68 -10.16 11.38 -15.91
C VAL A 68 -10.75 10.23 -15.09
N ASP A 69 -9.93 9.28 -14.70
CA ASP A 69 -10.30 8.31 -13.69
C ASP A 69 -9.48 8.53 -12.39
N ALA A 70 -9.84 7.83 -11.35
CA ALA A 70 -9.07 7.84 -10.12
C ALA A 70 -8.92 6.41 -9.59
N GLY A 71 -7.79 6.12 -8.96
CA GLY A 71 -7.54 4.81 -8.37
C GLY A 71 -6.71 4.88 -7.11
N SER A 72 -6.81 3.85 -6.27
CA SER A 72 -5.84 3.65 -5.21
C SER A 72 -4.51 3.20 -5.79
N VAL A 73 -3.42 3.47 -5.07
CA VAL A 73 -2.10 2.89 -5.37
C VAL A 73 -2.15 1.36 -5.38
N TYR A 74 -1.15 0.74 -5.96
CA TYR A 74 -0.99 -0.71 -5.87
C TYR A 74 -0.89 -1.13 -4.39
N GLY A 75 -1.72 -2.09 -3.97
CA GLY A 75 -1.81 -2.54 -2.59
C GLY A 75 -3.18 -2.30 -1.97
N TYR A 76 -3.24 -1.92 -0.71
CA TYR A 76 -4.45 -1.90 0.09
C TYR A 76 -4.63 -0.55 0.80
N ALA A 77 -4.77 0.54 0.06
CA ALA A 77 -5.04 1.85 0.66
C ALA A 77 -6.49 1.91 1.19
N GLY A 78 -7.40 2.47 0.43
CA GLY A 78 -8.76 2.74 0.89
C GLY A 78 -8.82 3.96 1.84
N PRO A 79 -9.99 4.28 2.38
CA PRO A 79 -10.14 5.37 3.33
C PRO A 79 -9.64 4.99 4.72
N VAL A 80 -9.18 5.99 5.49
CA VAL A 80 -8.93 5.88 6.93
C VAL A 80 -9.73 6.95 7.68
N CYS A 81 -9.98 6.73 8.96
CA CYS A 81 -10.81 7.60 9.78
C CYS A 81 -10.19 7.84 11.15
N THR A 82 -10.39 9.03 11.72
CA THR A 82 -9.95 9.36 13.07
C THR A 82 -10.83 8.73 14.17
N SER A 83 -11.95 8.12 13.79
CA SER A 83 -12.88 7.43 14.69
C SER A 83 -13.16 6.02 14.18
N ALA A 84 -13.18 5.06 15.10
CA ALA A 84 -13.56 3.68 14.80
C ALA A 84 -15.06 3.53 14.43
N SER A 85 -15.88 4.50 14.85
CA SER A 85 -17.34 4.48 14.62
C SER A 85 -17.82 5.88 14.28
N PRO A 86 -17.55 6.37 13.07
CA PRO A 86 -18.05 7.68 12.64
C PRO A 86 -19.59 7.69 12.54
N PRO A 87 -20.26 8.82 12.86
CA PRO A 87 -21.70 8.95 12.74
C PRO A 87 -22.21 8.68 11.32
N THR A 88 -23.38 8.06 11.19
CA THR A 88 -23.99 7.77 9.88
C THR A 88 -24.16 9.04 9.05
N ASP A 89 -24.55 10.16 9.68
CA ASP A 89 -24.69 11.43 8.98
C ASP A 89 -23.38 11.96 8.40
N ASP A 90 -22.25 11.75 9.09
CA ASP A 90 -20.93 12.08 8.58
C ASP A 90 -20.58 11.20 7.37
N LEU A 91 -20.92 9.89 7.37
CA LEU A 91 -20.71 9.01 6.23
C LEU A 91 -21.53 9.41 5.01
N VAL A 92 -22.79 9.80 5.21
CA VAL A 92 -23.68 10.29 4.13
C VAL A 92 -23.13 11.61 3.54
N ARG A 93 -22.71 12.54 4.39
CA ARG A 93 -22.10 13.79 3.96
C ARG A 93 -20.78 13.56 3.24
N PHE A 94 -19.92 12.69 3.76
CA PHE A 94 -18.67 12.31 3.11
C PHE A 94 -18.91 11.78 1.69
N GLY A 95 -19.84 10.84 1.53
CA GLY A 95 -20.14 10.27 0.20
C GLY A 95 -20.66 11.31 -0.79
N ARG A 96 -21.47 12.26 -0.33
CA ARG A 96 -21.95 13.37 -1.17
C ARG A 96 -20.82 14.32 -1.56
N GLU A 97 -20.06 14.82 -0.59
CA GLU A 97 -18.98 15.76 -0.83
C GLU A 97 -17.82 15.16 -1.63
N LEU A 98 -17.55 13.86 -1.44
CA LEU A 98 -16.57 13.12 -2.25
C LEU A 98 -17.01 13.09 -3.73
N ARG A 99 -18.29 12.79 -3.98
CA ARG A 99 -18.83 12.74 -5.35
C ARG A 99 -18.75 14.12 -6.01
N GLU A 100 -19.12 15.17 -5.31
CA GLU A 100 -19.04 16.55 -5.80
C GLU A 100 -17.59 16.93 -6.15
N ALA A 101 -16.63 16.68 -5.26
CA ALA A 101 -15.22 16.95 -5.50
C ALA A 101 -14.63 16.14 -6.68
N LEU A 102 -15.03 14.87 -6.82
CA LEU A 102 -14.60 14.04 -7.95
C LEU A 102 -15.16 14.55 -9.28
N LEU A 103 -16.43 14.97 -9.31
CA LEU A 103 -17.05 15.57 -10.51
C LEU A 103 -16.39 16.90 -10.91
N GLU A 104 -16.04 17.76 -9.94
CA GLU A 104 -15.31 19.00 -10.19
C GLU A 104 -13.93 18.74 -10.81
N LEU A 105 -13.30 17.60 -10.47
CA LEU A 105 -12.04 17.18 -11.07
C LEU A 105 -12.21 16.46 -12.43
N GLY A 106 -13.44 16.27 -12.90
CA GLY A 106 -13.74 15.54 -14.13
C GLY A 106 -13.59 14.00 -13.98
N VAL A 107 -13.56 13.49 -12.76
CA VAL A 107 -13.42 12.05 -12.48
C VAL A 107 -14.75 11.33 -12.74
N ILE A 108 -14.76 10.37 -13.65
CA ILE A 108 -15.95 9.60 -14.01
C ILE A 108 -15.98 8.20 -13.41
N SER A 109 -14.83 7.69 -12.95
CA SER A 109 -14.75 6.39 -12.26
C SER A 109 -13.69 6.41 -11.19
N VAL A 110 -13.92 5.63 -10.13
CA VAL A 110 -12.96 5.43 -9.04
C VAL A 110 -12.83 3.95 -8.76
N PHE A 111 -11.60 3.44 -8.71
CA PHE A 111 -11.30 2.10 -8.22
C PHE A 111 -10.43 2.18 -6.96
N SER A 112 -10.84 1.54 -5.88
CA SER A 112 -10.04 1.47 -4.66
C SER A 112 -10.01 0.06 -4.09
N ARG A 113 -8.82 -0.42 -3.75
CA ARG A 113 -8.64 -1.62 -2.93
C ARG A 113 -8.67 -1.25 -1.46
N LEU A 114 -9.53 -1.92 -0.71
CA LEU A 114 -9.70 -1.65 0.71
C LEU A 114 -8.70 -2.45 1.53
N HIS A 115 -8.28 -1.90 2.66
CA HIS A 115 -7.30 -2.52 3.54
C HIS A 115 -7.93 -3.69 4.32
N PRO A 116 -7.35 -4.89 4.31
CA PRO A 116 -7.98 -6.08 4.90
C PRO A 116 -8.02 -6.06 6.43
N LEU A 117 -7.22 -5.23 7.09
CA LEU A 117 -7.12 -5.17 8.56
C LEU A 117 -7.71 -3.89 9.19
N LEU A 118 -8.04 -2.87 8.38
CA LEU A 118 -8.54 -1.58 8.89
C LEU A 118 -10.07 -1.47 8.86
N GLU A 119 -10.78 -2.52 8.43
CA GLU A 119 -12.25 -2.56 8.36
C GLU A 119 -12.89 -1.33 7.68
N ASN A 120 -12.15 -0.72 6.75
CA ASN A 120 -12.50 0.57 6.14
C ASN A 120 -13.60 0.52 5.06
N ALA A 121 -14.13 -0.66 4.77
CA ALA A 121 -15.23 -0.84 3.81
C ALA A 121 -16.50 -0.07 4.21
N SER A 122 -16.77 0.02 5.50
CA SER A 122 -17.94 0.73 6.04
C SER A 122 -17.93 2.23 5.72
N LEU A 123 -16.73 2.83 5.59
CA LEU A 123 -16.56 4.26 5.28
C LEU A 123 -17.02 4.64 3.86
N LEU A 124 -17.02 3.68 2.93
CA LEU A 124 -17.47 3.88 1.54
C LEU A 124 -18.89 3.31 1.29
N ARG A 125 -19.64 3.00 2.33
CA ARG A 125 -21.01 2.49 2.17
C ARG A 125 -21.88 3.52 1.42
N GLY A 126 -22.50 3.10 0.32
CA GLY A 126 -23.32 3.98 -0.53
C GLY A 126 -22.52 4.84 -1.53
N CYS A 127 -21.18 4.77 -1.53
CA CYS A 127 -20.38 5.50 -2.51
C CYS A 127 -20.22 4.73 -3.84
N GLY A 128 -20.41 3.42 -3.84
CA GLY A 128 -20.24 2.59 -5.03
C GLY A 128 -20.47 1.10 -4.75
N LEU A 129 -20.10 0.25 -5.70
CA LEU A 129 -20.16 -1.19 -5.58
C LEU A 129 -18.95 -1.69 -4.78
N GLN A 130 -19.20 -2.50 -3.75
CA GLN A 130 -18.16 -3.18 -2.98
C GLN A 130 -18.17 -4.66 -3.31
N LEU A 131 -17.01 -5.20 -3.66
CA LEU A 131 -16.83 -6.60 -4.03
C LEU A 131 -15.79 -7.25 -3.11
N GLU A 132 -16.08 -8.44 -2.63
CA GLU A 132 -15.08 -9.27 -1.95
C GLU A 132 -14.15 -9.90 -2.99
N ALA A 133 -12.87 -9.51 -2.97
CA ALA A 133 -11.88 -9.95 -3.97
C ALA A 133 -11.16 -11.25 -3.59
N GLY A 134 -11.11 -11.58 -2.29
CA GLY A 134 -10.43 -12.79 -1.81
C GLY A 134 -9.95 -12.67 -0.37
N LYS A 135 -9.17 -13.65 0.06
CA LYS A 135 -8.62 -13.73 1.41
C LYS A 135 -7.16 -13.33 1.43
N THR A 136 -6.75 -12.61 2.46
CA THR A 136 -5.35 -12.33 2.79
C THR A 136 -4.88 -13.22 3.93
N VAL A 137 -3.57 -13.34 4.09
CA VAL A 137 -2.95 -14.04 5.21
C VAL A 137 -2.26 -13.01 6.09
N SER A 138 -2.57 -13.02 7.38
CA SER A 138 -1.91 -12.17 8.37
C SER A 138 -1.20 -13.02 9.42
N ILE A 139 -0.16 -12.45 10.02
CA ILE A 139 0.54 -12.99 11.17
C ILE A 139 0.47 -11.94 12.26
N ASN A 140 -0.10 -12.27 13.41
CA ASN A 140 -0.11 -11.37 14.54
C ASN A 140 1.30 -11.28 15.15
N LEU A 141 2.00 -10.19 14.92
CA LEU A 141 3.36 -9.98 15.41
C LEU A 141 3.42 -9.66 16.91
N LEU A 142 2.27 -9.41 17.58
CA LEU A 142 2.19 -9.25 19.02
C LEU A 142 2.20 -10.60 19.75
N ASP A 143 1.91 -11.70 19.04
CA ASP A 143 2.01 -13.03 19.62
C ASP A 143 3.46 -13.41 19.92
N PRO A 144 3.74 -14.20 20.96
CA PRO A 144 5.06 -14.74 21.19
C PRO A 144 5.60 -15.52 19.99
N PRO A 145 6.92 -15.51 19.72
CA PRO A 145 7.51 -16.18 18.53
C PRO A 145 7.13 -17.66 18.40
N GLU A 146 6.98 -18.38 19.53
CA GLU A 146 6.57 -19.77 19.55
C GLU A 146 5.13 -19.97 19.06
N GLN A 147 4.24 -19.02 19.35
CA GLN A 147 2.86 -19.04 18.89
C GLN A 147 2.79 -18.71 17.41
N GLN A 148 3.51 -17.69 16.95
CA GLN A 148 3.65 -17.37 15.52
C GLN A 148 4.18 -18.59 14.75
N TRP A 149 5.24 -19.25 15.28
CA TRP A 149 5.81 -20.47 14.69
C TRP A 149 4.81 -21.62 14.58
N ARG A 150 3.96 -21.83 15.59
CA ARG A 150 2.90 -22.85 15.55
C ARG A 150 1.84 -22.55 14.49
N GLY A 151 1.60 -21.28 14.18
CA GLY A 151 0.67 -20.80 13.15
C GLY A 151 1.13 -21.16 11.73
N PHE A 152 2.42 -21.39 11.49
CA PHE A 152 2.90 -21.81 10.17
C PHE A 152 2.47 -23.22 9.84
N ARG A 153 2.16 -23.47 8.56
CA ARG A 153 1.90 -24.84 8.05
C ARG A 153 3.13 -25.75 8.24
N ASP A 154 2.90 -27.03 8.42
CA ASP A 154 3.96 -28.02 8.67
C ASP A 154 5.04 -28.06 7.58
N ASN A 155 4.66 -27.92 6.32
CA ASN A 155 5.61 -27.86 5.22
C ASN A 155 6.51 -26.63 5.32
N HIS A 156 5.98 -25.44 5.66
CA HIS A 156 6.79 -24.24 5.83
C HIS A 156 7.78 -24.40 6.99
N ARG A 157 7.32 -24.95 8.14
CA ARG A 157 8.20 -25.21 9.29
C ARG A 157 9.31 -26.20 8.94
N ARG A 158 8.98 -27.25 8.18
CA ARG A 158 9.95 -28.24 7.71
C ARG A 158 11.00 -27.61 6.79
N ASP A 159 10.55 -26.79 5.83
CA ASP A 159 11.43 -26.20 4.84
C ASP A 159 12.35 -25.14 5.49
N ILE A 160 11.85 -24.33 6.41
CA ILE A 160 12.67 -23.39 7.19
C ILE A 160 13.73 -24.13 8.00
N ARG A 161 13.37 -25.25 8.68
CA ARG A 161 14.35 -26.07 9.42
C ARG A 161 15.42 -26.65 8.50
N LYS A 162 15.04 -27.10 7.29
CA LYS A 162 15.97 -27.63 6.30
C LYS A 162 16.97 -26.56 5.86
N LEU A 163 16.50 -25.35 5.54
CA LEU A 163 17.36 -24.24 5.13
C LEU A 163 18.31 -23.82 6.25
N ARG A 164 17.83 -23.71 7.49
CA ARG A 164 18.68 -23.42 8.65
C ARG A 164 19.78 -24.44 8.86
N ARG A 165 19.47 -25.75 8.71
CA ARG A 165 20.48 -26.83 8.79
C ARG A 165 21.50 -26.78 7.66
N ALA A 166 21.10 -26.26 6.50
CA ALA A 166 21.99 -26.04 5.36
C ALA A 166 22.86 -24.78 5.49
N GLY A 167 22.79 -24.05 6.62
CA GLY A 167 23.58 -22.85 6.84
C GLY A 167 23.00 -21.58 6.19
N VAL A 168 21.75 -21.61 5.71
CA VAL A 168 21.10 -20.41 5.19
C VAL A 168 20.77 -19.47 6.34
N SER A 169 21.26 -18.24 6.26
CA SER A 169 20.92 -17.11 7.15
C SER A 169 19.96 -16.15 6.46
N CYS A 170 19.14 -15.45 7.25
CA CYS A 170 18.26 -14.39 6.77
C CYS A 170 18.47 -13.15 7.65
N THR A 171 18.87 -12.05 7.05
CA THR A 171 19.21 -10.79 7.75
C THR A 171 18.63 -9.60 7.02
N ALA A 172 18.35 -8.53 7.77
CA ALA A 172 18.09 -7.23 7.16
C ALA A 172 19.39 -6.66 6.58
N SER A 173 19.31 -6.09 5.39
CA SER A 173 20.43 -5.44 4.72
C SER A 173 20.07 -4.02 4.30
N ARG A 174 21.07 -3.12 4.38
CA ARG A 174 21.04 -1.77 3.82
C ARG A 174 22.16 -1.57 2.78
N GLU A 175 22.85 -2.65 2.42
CA GLU A 175 23.94 -2.61 1.47
C GLU A 175 23.42 -2.43 0.05
N PRO A 176 23.93 -1.45 -0.72
CA PRO A 176 23.51 -1.22 -2.10
C PRO A 176 23.68 -2.46 -2.98
N ARG A 177 24.74 -3.23 -2.79
CA ARG A 177 25.01 -4.47 -3.52
C ARG A 177 23.90 -5.54 -3.33
N ASP A 178 23.31 -5.59 -2.13
CA ASP A 178 22.24 -6.54 -1.85
C ASP A 178 20.91 -6.10 -2.48
N LEU A 179 20.66 -4.80 -2.53
CA LEU A 179 19.54 -4.24 -3.28
C LEU A 179 19.69 -4.53 -4.79
N ASP A 180 20.88 -4.35 -5.36
CA ASP A 180 21.17 -4.68 -6.75
C ASP A 180 20.96 -6.16 -7.04
N ALA A 181 21.40 -7.04 -6.14
CA ALA A 181 21.21 -8.48 -6.28
C ALA A 181 19.72 -8.86 -6.17
N PHE A 182 18.99 -8.26 -5.24
CA PHE A 182 17.55 -8.43 -5.09
C PHE A 182 16.80 -8.03 -6.35
N MET A 183 17.11 -6.86 -6.94
CA MET A 183 16.47 -6.37 -8.16
C MET A 183 16.68 -7.32 -9.34
N ARG A 184 17.90 -7.82 -9.55
CA ARG A 184 18.17 -8.84 -10.58
C ARG A 184 17.36 -10.12 -10.37
N MET A 185 17.23 -10.59 -9.11
CA MET A 185 16.41 -11.77 -8.81
C MET A 185 14.92 -11.51 -8.99
N TYR A 186 14.46 -10.31 -8.66
CA TYR A 186 13.08 -9.88 -8.88
C TYR A 186 12.73 -9.91 -10.37
N GLU A 187 13.53 -9.24 -11.21
CA GLU A 187 13.36 -9.20 -12.66
C GLU A 187 13.37 -10.61 -13.28
N ALA A 188 14.34 -11.44 -12.91
CA ALA A 188 14.41 -12.84 -13.35
C ALA A 188 13.17 -13.64 -12.93
N THR A 189 12.62 -13.36 -11.76
CA THR A 189 11.41 -14.02 -11.26
C THR A 189 10.18 -13.56 -12.04
N MET A 190 10.02 -12.25 -12.30
CA MET A 190 8.91 -11.71 -13.09
C MET A 190 8.95 -12.23 -14.52
N THR A 191 10.13 -12.26 -15.14
CA THR A 191 10.34 -12.83 -16.48
C THR A 191 9.95 -14.31 -16.54
N ARG A 192 10.45 -15.13 -15.61
CA ARG A 192 10.13 -16.56 -15.53
C ARG A 192 8.63 -16.83 -15.33
N ARG A 193 7.92 -15.94 -14.64
CA ARG A 193 6.48 -16.04 -14.39
C ARG A 193 5.63 -15.50 -15.53
N GLY A 194 6.21 -14.86 -16.55
CA GLY A 194 5.48 -14.16 -17.61
C GLY A 194 4.60 -13.04 -17.03
N ALA A 195 5.14 -12.31 -16.04
CA ALA A 195 4.39 -11.25 -15.38
C ALA A 195 4.05 -10.12 -16.35
N ALA A 196 2.91 -9.47 -16.15
CA ALA A 196 2.53 -8.30 -16.93
C ALA A 196 3.51 -7.13 -16.73
N ALA A 197 3.65 -6.27 -17.75
CA ALA A 197 4.65 -5.21 -17.77
C ALA A 197 4.64 -4.29 -16.53
N HIS A 198 3.47 -4.02 -15.96
CA HIS A 198 3.34 -3.18 -14.76
C HIS A 198 3.95 -3.78 -13.48
N TYR A 199 4.40 -5.04 -13.50
CA TYR A 199 5.16 -5.64 -12.41
C TYR A 199 6.69 -5.49 -12.57
N PHE A 200 7.16 -4.92 -13.66
CA PHE A 200 8.58 -4.65 -13.85
C PHE A 200 8.91 -3.24 -13.36
N PHE A 201 9.13 -3.13 -12.06
CA PHE A 201 9.46 -1.85 -11.45
C PHE A 201 10.90 -1.42 -11.81
N PRO A 202 11.12 -0.13 -12.11
CA PRO A 202 12.44 0.40 -12.40
C PRO A 202 13.30 0.46 -11.12
N ARG A 203 14.60 0.65 -11.29
CA ARG A 203 15.58 0.74 -10.18
C ARG A 203 15.18 1.80 -9.16
N GLU A 204 14.81 2.95 -9.64
CA GLU A 204 14.42 4.12 -8.86
C GLU A 204 13.26 3.82 -7.90
N TYR A 205 12.34 2.95 -8.30
CA TYR A 205 11.25 2.50 -7.44
C TYR A 205 11.77 1.82 -6.16
N PHE A 206 12.71 0.89 -6.30
CA PHE A 206 13.27 0.17 -5.16
C PHE A 206 14.14 1.06 -4.29
N GLU A 207 14.93 1.96 -4.90
CA GLU A 207 15.74 2.94 -4.17
C GLU A 207 14.86 3.89 -3.35
N GLN A 208 13.79 4.41 -3.93
CA GLN A 208 12.84 5.27 -3.24
C GLN A 208 12.08 4.52 -2.13
N MET A 209 11.74 3.25 -2.34
CA MET A 209 11.11 2.42 -1.30
C MET A 209 11.98 2.33 -0.04
N VAL A 210 13.27 2.06 -0.19
CA VAL A 210 14.19 1.89 0.96
C VAL A 210 14.68 3.20 1.57
N THR A 211 14.44 4.34 0.92
CA THR A 211 14.80 5.69 1.38
C THR A 211 13.58 6.55 1.73
N ALA A 212 12.37 6.01 1.70
CA ALA A 212 11.15 6.72 2.06
C ALA A 212 11.24 7.28 3.49
N GLU A 213 10.65 8.46 3.70
CA GLU A 213 10.66 9.14 5.01
C GLU A 213 9.35 8.94 5.79
N ASP A 214 8.28 8.56 5.10
CA ASP A 214 6.96 8.39 5.69
C ASP A 214 6.70 6.97 6.20
N PHE A 215 7.55 6.02 5.82
CA PHE A 215 7.51 4.62 6.26
C PHE A 215 8.91 4.00 6.23
N ASP A 216 9.12 2.93 6.99
CA ASP A 216 10.38 2.19 7.01
C ASP A 216 10.25 0.96 6.09
N CYS A 217 11.04 0.90 5.03
CA CYS A 217 11.09 -0.26 4.13
C CYS A 217 12.43 -0.96 4.25
N ARG A 218 12.42 -2.22 4.68
CA ARG A 218 13.60 -3.02 4.95
C ARG A 218 13.73 -4.15 3.95
N LEU A 219 14.90 -4.25 3.34
CA LEU A 219 15.27 -5.42 2.56
C LEU A 219 15.78 -6.52 3.49
N PHE A 220 15.13 -7.68 3.46
CA PHE A 220 15.64 -8.90 4.06
C PHE A 220 16.20 -9.79 2.97
N VAL A 221 17.41 -10.29 3.19
CA VAL A 221 18.10 -11.20 2.26
C VAL A 221 18.41 -12.52 2.94
N CYS A 222 18.16 -13.61 2.22
CA CYS A 222 18.59 -14.93 2.62
C CYS A 222 19.83 -15.33 1.82
N SER A 223 20.90 -15.73 2.49
CA SER A 223 22.18 -16.09 1.87
C SER A 223 22.75 -17.39 2.43
N GLN A 224 23.58 -18.04 1.62
CA GLN A 224 24.38 -19.23 2.00
C GLN A 224 25.77 -19.07 1.38
N ASP A 225 26.80 -19.26 2.18
CA ASP A 225 28.22 -19.17 1.75
C ASP A 225 28.54 -17.88 0.96
N GLY A 226 27.91 -16.75 1.37
CA GLY A 226 28.05 -15.45 0.71
C GLY A 226 27.22 -15.26 -0.57
N ALA A 227 26.55 -16.30 -1.05
CA ALA A 227 25.65 -16.22 -2.20
C ALA A 227 24.23 -15.85 -1.75
N LEU A 228 23.63 -14.86 -2.39
CA LEU A 228 22.26 -14.42 -2.12
C LEU A 228 21.27 -15.35 -2.84
N LEU A 229 20.37 -15.95 -2.08
CA LEU A 229 19.40 -16.95 -2.55
C LEU A 229 18.00 -16.39 -2.74
N SER A 230 17.60 -15.44 -1.91
CA SER A 230 16.26 -14.86 -1.92
C SER A 230 16.28 -13.51 -1.22
N GLY A 231 15.31 -12.68 -1.50
CA GLY A 231 15.09 -11.41 -0.80
C GLY A 231 13.62 -11.02 -0.77
N ALA A 232 13.26 -10.15 0.18
CA ALA A 232 11.94 -9.55 0.30
C ALA A 232 12.03 -8.16 0.93
N LEU A 233 11.20 -7.23 0.46
CA LEU A 233 10.98 -5.94 1.08
C LEU A 233 9.83 -6.04 2.07
N PHE A 234 10.03 -5.50 3.27
CA PHE A 234 9.01 -5.38 4.31
C PHE A 234 8.85 -3.92 4.66
N CYS A 235 7.62 -3.41 4.51
CA CYS A 235 7.27 -2.04 4.87
C CYS A 235 6.63 -2.03 6.26
N ILE A 236 7.00 -1.03 7.05
CA ILE A 236 6.56 -0.82 8.43
C ILE A 236 6.09 0.63 8.54
N CYS A 237 4.92 0.83 9.13
CA CYS A 237 4.34 2.15 9.35
C CYS A 237 3.87 2.28 10.82
#